data_00976cc98810985cbcb55ff90d726d61
#
_entry.id   00976cc98810985cbcb55ff90d726d61
#
_cell.length_a   1.000
_cell.length_b   1.000
_cell.length_c   1.000
_cell.angle_alpha   90.00
_cell.angle_beta   90.00
_cell.angle_gamma   90.00
#
_symmetry.space_group_name_H-M   'P 1'
#
loop_
_entity.id
_entity.type
_entity.pdbx_description
1 polymer ?
#
loop_
_entity_poly.entity_id
_entity_poly.type
_entity_poly.pdbx_seq_one_letter_code
_entity_poly.pdbx_strand_id
1 'polypeptide(L)'
;MADIKFEDYRTEVKAALNDTTIAWLYEAANEVTSHAQRNCQMAKEGDELGIQLKGSYANNIDESKGEATIGTPLEAGYWEEYGTGEYAAHGDGRKGWWVYVLGYQGNGGNTYQTKEEAQGAAAFLRSQGLDAYYTNGRKPNYTLEKAFTATMPKALAALAEKLKGTIGT
;
A
#
# COMPACT_ATOMS: atom_id res chain seq x y z
N MET A 1 -38.86 -45.05 28.57
CA MET A 1 -37.48 -44.72 28.19
C MET A 1 -37.52 -43.39 27.49
N ALA A 2 -36.75 -42.39 27.95
CA ALA A 2 -36.67 -41.12 27.21
C ALA A 2 -35.89 -41.35 25.93
N ASP A 3 -36.50 -41.01 24.82
CA ASP A 3 -35.84 -41.08 23.51
C ASP A 3 -34.86 -39.90 23.43
N ILE A 4 -33.56 -40.18 23.37
CA ILE A 4 -32.55 -39.13 23.23
C ILE A 4 -32.38 -38.88 21.72
N LYS A 5 -32.92 -37.74 21.28
CA LYS A 5 -32.75 -37.29 19.90
C LYS A 5 -31.44 -36.47 19.79
N PHE A 6 -30.52 -36.93 18.94
CA PHE A 6 -29.30 -36.22 18.65
C PHE A 6 -29.48 -35.41 17.37
N GLU A 7 -29.29 -34.10 17.43
CA GLU A 7 -29.32 -33.22 16.26
C GLU A 7 -27.89 -32.78 15.95
N ASP A 8 -27.45 -32.90 14.68
CA ASP A 8 -26.12 -32.59 14.24
C ASP A 8 -26.12 -31.25 13.44
N TYR A 9 -25.61 -30.22 14.08
CA TYR A 9 -25.53 -28.86 13.50
C TYR A 9 -24.14 -28.51 12.95
N ARG A 10 -23.23 -29.48 12.76
CA ARG A 10 -21.85 -29.20 12.33
C ARG A 10 -21.78 -28.47 11.00
N THR A 11 -22.67 -28.77 10.06
CA THR A 11 -22.71 -28.15 8.73
C THR A 11 -23.14 -26.69 8.81
N GLU A 12 -24.20 -26.39 9.58
CA GLU A 12 -24.74 -25.05 9.79
C GLU A 12 -23.73 -24.17 10.52
N VAL A 13 -23.10 -24.68 11.58
CA VAL A 13 -22.07 -23.97 12.33
C VAL A 13 -20.87 -23.66 11.44
N LYS A 14 -20.42 -24.64 10.64
CA LYS A 14 -19.31 -24.44 9.71
C LYS A 14 -19.62 -23.37 8.66
N ALA A 15 -20.82 -23.38 8.10
CA ALA A 15 -21.27 -22.35 7.15
C ALA A 15 -21.30 -20.97 7.79
N ALA A 16 -21.90 -20.84 8.99
CA ALA A 16 -21.98 -19.56 9.70
C ALA A 16 -20.60 -18.99 10.09
N LEU A 17 -19.66 -19.86 10.47
CA LEU A 17 -18.27 -19.45 10.74
C LEU A 17 -17.56 -18.98 9.48
N ASN A 18 -17.78 -19.68 8.35
CA ASN A 18 -17.20 -19.29 7.05
C ASN A 18 -17.73 -17.91 6.62
N ASP A 19 -19.05 -17.70 6.65
CA ASP A 19 -19.68 -16.43 6.26
C ASP A 19 -19.18 -15.27 7.14
N THR A 20 -19.07 -15.50 8.45
CA THR A 20 -18.52 -14.51 9.40
C THR A 20 -17.08 -14.16 9.07
N THR A 21 -16.26 -15.14 8.72
CA THR A 21 -14.85 -14.93 8.38
C THR A 21 -14.69 -14.19 7.06
N ILE A 22 -15.49 -14.55 6.06
CA ILE A 22 -15.46 -13.86 4.74
C ILE A 22 -15.92 -12.41 4.90
N ALA A 23 -17.01 -12.14 5.60
CA ALA A 23 -17.48 -10.78 5.86
C ALA A 23 -16.41 -9.93 6.58
N TRP A 24 -15.74 -10.51 7.58
CA TRP A 24 -14.62 -9.86 8.25
C TRP A 24 -13.45 -9.58 7.31
N LEU A 25 -13.13 -10.50 6.39
CA LEU A 25 -12.04 -10.34 5.43
C LEU A 25 -12.27 -9.11 4.54
N TYR A 26 -13.52 -8.90 4.08
CA TYR A 26 -13.90 -7.71 3.33
C TYR A 26 -13.72 -6.43 4.15
N GLU A 27 -14.20 -6.42 5.41
CA GLU A 27 -14.06 -5.26 6.29
C GLU A 27 -12.59 -4.92 6.54
N ALA A 28 -11.77 -5.92 6.88
CA ALA A 28 -10.35 -5.74 7.16
C ALA A 28 -9.58 -5.25 5.92
N ALA A 29 -9.83 -5.85 4.75
CA ALA A 29 -9.19 -5.45 3.49
C ALA A 29 -9.54 -4.01 3.09
N ASN A 30 -10.82 -3.63 3.22
CA ASN A 30 -11.27 -2.27 2.94
C ASN A 30 -10.63 -1.25 3.90
N GLU A 31 -10.51 -1.58 5.18
CA GLU A 31 -9.87 -0.69 6.16
C GLU A 31 -8.38 -0.51 5.89
N VAL A 32 -7.63 -1.59 5.58
CA VAL A 32 -6.21 -1.50 5.18
C VAL A 32 -6.07 -0.65 3.91
N THR A 33 -6.90 -0.87 2.90
CA THR A 33 -6.91 -0.08 1.66
C THR A 33 -7.12 1.40 1.95
N SER A 34 -8.12 1.72 2.77
CA SER A 34 -8.44 3.10 3.16
C SER A 34 -7.30 3.76 3.95
N HIS A 35 -6.62 3.01 4.82
CA HIS A 35 -5.42 3.47 5.52
C HIS A 35 -4.26 3.75 4.55
N ALA A 36 -4.02 2.86 3.58
CA ALA A 36 -2.98 3.07 2.57
C ALA A 36 -3.25 4.35 1.76
N GLN A 37 -4.48 4.56 1.32
CA GLN A 37 -4.90 5.78 0.63
C GLN A 37 -4.66 7.04 1.48
N ARG A 38 -5.02 7.02 2.77
CA ARG A 38 -4.81 8.17 3.69
C ARG A 38 -3.34 8.44 3.97
N ASN A 39 -2.51 7.41 4.00
CA ASN A 39 -1.09 7.49 4.34
C ASN A 39 -0.18 7.79 3.15
N CYS A 40 -0.68 7.74 1.92
CA CYS A 40 0.11 8.03 0.72
C CYS A 40 0.68 9.46 0.79
N GLN A 41 2.00 9.55 0.92
CA GLN A 41 2.71 10.83 1.05
C GLN A 41 2.88 11.54 -0.29
N MET A 42 3.07 10.80 -1.39
CA MET A 42 3.13 11.40 -2.71
C MET A 42 1.89 12.24 -3.00
N ALA A 43 0.69 11.76 -2.62
CA ALA A 43 -0.54 12.52 -2.77
C ALA A 43 -0.59 13.79 -1.90
N LYS A 44 0.11 13.81 -0.76
CA LYS A 44 0.20 14.98 0.12
C LYS A 44 1.12 16.06 -0.44
N GLU A 45 2.06 15.69 -1.27
CA GLU A 45 2.95 16.60 -1.98
C GLU A 45 2.25 17.30 -3.15
N GLY A 46 1.02 16.84 -3.50
CA GLY A 46 0.17 17.50 -4.48
C GLY A 46 0.56 17.26 -5.93
N ASP A 47 1.45 16.29 -6.20
CA ASP A 47 1.76 15.91 -7.57
C ASP A 47 0.67 15.02 -8.18
N GLU A 48 0.52 15.09 -9.50
CA GLU A 48 -0.50 14.34 -10.24
C GLU A 48 -0.32 12.82 -10.06
N LEU A 49 0.92 12.34 -10.10
CA LEU A 49 1.26 10.93 -9.92
C LEU A 49 0.86 10.45 -8.52
N GLY A 50 1.07 11.28 -7.50
CA GLY A 50 0.68 10.97 -6.13
C GLY A 50 -0.84 10.90 -5.95
N ILE A 51 -1.58 11.77 -6.63
CA ILE A 51 -3.06 11.74 -6.62
C ILE A 51 -3.55 10.46 -7.30
N GLN A 52 -2.99 10.09 -8.45
CA GLN A 52 -3.30 8.84 -9.14
C GLN A 52 -2.94 7.62 -8.29
N LEU A 53 -1.75 7.61 -7.66
CA LEU A 53 -1.32 6.53 -6.78
C LEU A 53 -2.28 6.34 -5.62
N LYS A 54 -2.66 7.41 -4.93
CA LYS A 54 -3.63 7.34 -3.83
C LYS A 54 -4.94 6.68 -4.27
N GLY A 55 -5.46 7.06 -5.43
CA GLY A 55 -6.71 6.52 -5.98
C GLY A 55 -6.60 5.08 -6.49
N SER A 56 -5.39 4.59 -6.76
CA SER A 56 -5.14 3.26 -7.34
C SER A 56 -4.99 2.14 -6.31
N TYR A 57 -4.84 2.46 -5.01
CA TYR A 57 -4.84 1.42 -3.97
C TYR A 57 -6.20 0.74 -3.92
N ALA A 58 -6.18 -0.58 -4.07
CA ALA A 58 -7.36 -1.42 -4.09
C ALA A 58 -7.09 -2.75 -3.40
N ASN A 59 -8.15 -3.48 -3.11
CA ASN A 59 -8.05 -4.87 -2.68
C ASN A 59 -8.75 -5.80 -3.66
N ASN A 60 -8.31 -7.05 -3.66
CA ASN A 60 -8.95 -8.16 -4.35
C ASN A 60 -9.10 -9.33 -3.38
N ILE A 61 -10.29 -9.91 -3.29
CA ILE A 61 -10.63 -10.94 -2.32
C ILE A 61 -10.95 -12.23 -3.05
N ASP A 62 -10.22 -13.29 -2.69
CA ASP A 62 -10.49 -14.66 -3.11
C ASP A 62 -11.19 -15.39 -1.95
N GLU A 63 -12.52 -15.43 -2.00
CA GLU A 63 -13.35 -16.08 -0.97
C GLU A 63 -13.06 -17.59 -0.87
N SER A 64 -12.70 -18.23 -1.99
CA SER A 64 -12.44 -19.67 -2.01
C SER A 64 -11.19 -20.06 -1.23
N LYS A 65 -10.22 -19.15 -1.16
CA LYS A 65 -8.98 -19.29 -0.39
C LYS A 65 -9.02 -18.60 0.96
N GLY A 66 -9.98 -17.70 1.18
CA GLY A 66 -9.99 -16.84 2.36
C GLY A 66 -8.83 -15.84 2.39
N GLU A 67 -8.46 -15.32 1.21
CA GLU A 67 -7.31 -14.43 1.04
C GLU A 67 -7.75 -13.05 0.51
N ALA A 68 -7.09 -12.00 0.99
CA ALA A 68 -7.20 -10.66 0.44
C ALA A 68 -5.82 -10.15 0.02
N THR A 69 -5.73 -9.68 -1.22
CA THR A 69 -4.54 -8.99 -1.75
C THR A 69 -4.81 -7.50 -1.82
N ILE A 70 -3.94 -6.70 -1.21
CA ILE A 70 -4.08 -5.23 -1.17
C ILE A 70 -2.84 -4.62 -1.81
N GLY A 71 -3.05 -3.66 -2.72
CA GLY A 71 -1.93 -3.04 -3.42
C GLY A 71 -2.36 -2.02 -4.45
N THR A 72 -1.43 -1.71 -5.34
CA THR A 72 -1.62 -0.82 -6.49
C THR A 72 -0.91 -1.40 -7.72
N PRO A 73 -1.47 -1.26 -8.93
CA PRO A 73 -0.80 -1.66 -10.16
C PRO A 73 0.25 -0.64 -10.61
N LEU A 74 0.36 0.53 -9.95
CA LEU A 74 1.28 1.59 -10.34
C LEU A 74 2.68 1.36 -9.75
N GLU A 75 3.72 1.47 -10.57
CA GLU A 75 5.12 1.39 -10.14
C GLU A 75 5.46 2.41 -9.05
N ALA A 76 4.79 3.56 -9.06
CA ALA A 76 4.92 4.58 -8.03
C ALA A 76 4.61 4.05 -6.62
N GLY A 77 3.78 3.00 -6.50
CA GLY A 77 3.52 2.32 -5.22
C GLY A 77 4.75 1.64 -4.65
N TYR A 78 5.59 1.06 -5.51
CA TYR A 78 6.88 0.50 -5.08
C TYR A 78 7.81 1.59 -4.53
N TRP A 79 7.88 2.73 -5.22
CA TRP A 79 8.69 3.86 -4.78
C TRP A 79 8.17 4.49 -3.49
N GLU A 80 6.86 4.54 -3.31
CA GLU A 80 6.22 5.02 -2.07
C GLU A 80 6.49 4.07 -0.91
N GLU A 81 6.47 2.76 -1.15
CA GLU A 81 6.70 1.75 -0.12
C GLU A 81 8.18 1.69 0.27
N TYR A 82 9.07 1.53 -0.70
CA TYR A 82 10.47 1.19 -0.46
C TYR A 82 11.44 2.35 -0.70
N GLY A 83 10.97 3.51 -1.11
CA GLY A 83 11.83 4.64 -1.43
C GLY A 83 12.59 4.46 -2.74
N THR A 84 13.44 5.43 -3.05
CA THR A 84 14.27 5.45 -4.27
C THR A 84 15.67 5.99 -4.00
N GLY A 85 16.57 5.78 -4.94
CA GLY A 85 17.90 6.39 -4.91
C GLY A 85 18.71 5.96 -3.69
N GLU A 86 19.37 6.90 -3.05
CA GLU A 86 20.21 6.67 -1.86
C GLU A 86 19.40 6.11 -0.67
N TYR A 87 18.08 6.30 -0.67
CA TYR A 87 17.20 5.92 0.42
C TYR A 87 16.41 4.63 0.14
N ALA A 88 16.64 3.96 -1.01
CA ALA A 88 15.96 2.72 -1.32
C ALA A 88 16.21 1.66 -0.23
N ALA A 89 15.13 1.12 0.34
CA ALA A 89 15.20 0.19 1.47
C ALA A 89 15.97 -1.09 1.17
N HIS A 90 15.96 -1.55 -0.08
CA HIS A 90 16.67 -2.75 -0.53
C HIS A 90 18.12 -2.48 -0.97
N GLY A 91 18.59 -1.23 -0.92
CA GLY A 91 19.94 -0.84 -1.28
C GLY A 91 20.26 -0.86 -2.77
N ASP A 92 19.29 -1.20 -3.62
CA ASP A 92 19.38 -1.33 -5.08
C ASP A 92 19.10 -0.02 -5.82
N GLY A 93 18.82 1.07 -5.09
CA GLY A 93 18.53 2.37 -5.65
C GLY A 93 19.74 3.04 -6.29
N ARG A 94 19.46 3.93 -7.25
CA ARG A 94 20.46 4.75 -7.95
C ARG A 94 21.30 5.53 -6.94
N LYS A 95 22.61 5.56 -7.11
CA LYS A 95 23.54 6.32 -6.27
C LYS A 95 23.86 7.67 -6.86
N GLY A 96 24.15 8.64 -5.98
CA GLY A 96 24.43 10.03 -6.36
C GLY A 96 23.17 10.84 -6.67
N TRP A 97 23.39 12.01 -7.26
CA TRP A 97 22.35 12.97 -7.60
C TRP A 97 21.97 12.88 -9.07
N TRP A 98 20.71 13.15 -9.42
CA TRP A 98 20.28 13.25 -10.80
C TRP A 98 19.25 14.35 -10.98
N VAL A 99 19.05 14.74 -12.24
CA VAL A 99 18.03 15.71 -12.63
C VAL A 99 16.91 14.97 -13.36
N TYR A 100 15.68 15.35 -13.11
CA TYR A 100 14.51 14.92 -13.84
C TYR A 100 13.68 16.13 -14.30
N VAL A 101 12.93 15.95 -15.38
CA VAL A 101 12.05 16.98 -15.96
C VAL A 101 10.63 16.46 -15.88
N LEU A 102 9.70 17.25 -15.34
CA LEU A 102 8.30 16.87 -15.28
C LEU A 102 7.73 16.69 -16.69
N GLY A 103 6.91 15.65 -16.86
CA GLY A 103 6.32 15.30 -18.15
C GLY A 103 7.28 14.60 -19.13
N TYR A 104 8.55 14.42 -18.78
CA TYR A 104 9.51 13.70 -19.61
C TYR A 104 9.74 12.28 -19.07
N GLN A 105 9.32 11.28 -19.83
CA GLN A 105 9.51 9.87 -19.50
C GLN A 105 10.86 9.36 -20.03
N GLY A 106 11.95 9.81 -19.45
CA GLY A 106 13.29 9.33 -19.77
C GLY A 106 13.95 8.67 -18.56
N ASN A 107 14.97 7.84 -18.79
CA ASN A 107 15.72 7.14 -17.75
C ASN A 107 16.63 8.08 -16.91
N GLY A 108 16.15 9.29 -16.64
CA GLY A 108 16.77 10.25 -15.73
C GLY A 108 18.25 10.48 -15.99
N GLY A 109 18.60 11.20 -17.01
CA GLY A 109 19.88 11.87 -17.29
C GLY A 109 21.18 11.36 -16.61
N ASN A 110 22.17 12.21 -16.57
CA ASN A 110 23.46 11.95 -15.93
C ASN A 110 23.34 11.86 -14.41
N THR A 111 24.21 11.06 -13.79
CA THR A 111 24.42 11.05 -12.35
C THR A 111 25.52 12.04 -11.99
N TYR A 112 25.26 12.87 -11.00
CA TYR A 112 26.18 13.87 -10.47
C TYR A 112 26.70 13.41 -9.12
N GLN A 113 27.94 13.75 -8.81
CA GLN A 113 28.56 13.35 -7.55
C GLN A 113 28.11 14.25 -6.38
N THR A 114 27.83 15.51 -6.68
CA THR A 114 27.45 16.48 -5.67
C THR A 114 26.06 17.07 -5.95
N LYS A 115 25.44 17.57 -4.88
CA LYS A 115 24.17 18.29 -4.95
C LYS A 115 24.29 19.54 -5.80
N GLU A 116 25.40 20.26 -5.66
CA GLU A 116 25.68 21.52 -6.34
C GLU A 116 25.75 21.32 -7.86
N GLU A 117 26.39 20.26 -8.32
CA GLU A 117 26.43 19.88 -9.75
C GLU A 117 25.04 19.61 -10.30
N ALA A 118 24.23 18.79 -9.60
CA ALA A 118 22.87 18.49 -10.01
C ALA A 118 21.97 19.73 -9.98
N GLN A 119 22.14 20.60 -8.99
CA GLN A 119 21.43 21.85 -8.88
C GLN A 119 21.74 22.78 -10.03
N GLY A 120 23.03 22.91 -10.43
CA GLY A 120 23.47 23.66 -11.60
C GLY A 120 22.86 23.13 -12.89
N ALA A 121 22.87 21.82 -13.08
CA ALA A 121 22.25 21.18 -14.24
C ALA A 121 20.74 21.43 -14.30
N ALA A 122 20.03 21.30 -13.16
CA ALA A 122 18.61 21.59 -13.11
C ALA A 122 18.31 23.08 -13.39
N ALA A 123 19.15 24.00 -12.89
CA ALA A 123 19.03 25.43 -13.15
C ALA A 123 19.23 25.74 -14.65
N PHE A 124 20.20 25.11 -15.30
CA PHE A 124 20.42 25.22 -16.75
C PHE A 124 19.17 24.76 -17.53
N LEU A 125 18.63 23.60 -17.22
CA LEU A 125 17.42 23.09 -17.92
C LEU A 125 16.22 24.03 -17.72
N ARG A 126 16.06 24.59 -16.50
CA ARG A 126 15.01 25.58 -16.24
C ARG A 126 15.20 26.87 -17.06
N SER A 127 16.44 27.29 -17.31
CA SER A 127 16.70 28.44 -18.17
C SER A 127 16.33 28.19 -19.64
N GLN A 128 16.20 26.92 -20.03
CA GLN A 128 15.70 26.49 -21.34
C GLN A 128 14.16 26.30 -21.37
N GLY A 129 13.46 26.68 -20.31
CA GLY A 129 12.00 26.57 -20.22
C GLY A 129 11.50 25.18 -19.80
N LEU A 130 12.36 24.30 -19.32
CA LEU A 130 11.99 22.97 -18.83
C LEU A 130 11.71 22.99 -17.33
N ASP A 131 10.70 22.24 -16.89
CA ASP A 131 10.37 22.11 -15.48
C ASP A 131 11.25 21.02 -14.82
N ALA A 132 12.50 21.40 -14.51
CA ALA A 132 13.55 20.48 -14.09
C ALA A 132 13.83 20.56 -12.58
N TYR A 133 13.99 19.40 -11.96
CA TYR A 133 14.27 19.21 -10.54
C TYR A 133 15.48 18.30 -10.36
N TYR A 134 16.10 18.35 -9.19
CA TYR A 134 17.21 17.46 -8.83
C TYR A 134 16.88 16.71 -7.54
N THR A 135 17.39 15.47 -7.43
CA THR A 135 17.18 14.60 -6.28
C THR A 135 18.31 13.58 -6.16
N ASN A 136 18.49 13.02 -4.97
CA ASN A 136 19.28 11.80 -4.74
C ASN A 136 18.40 10.63 -4.29
N GLY A 137 17.09 10.80 -4.39
CA GLY A 137 16.09 9.78 -4.02
C GLY A 137 15.06 10.28 -3.03
N ARG A 138 14.14 9.38 -2.72
CA ARG A 138 13.04 9.59 -1.79
C ARG A 138 13.09 8.54 -0.69
N LYS A 139 12.88 8.95 0.56
CA LYS A 139 12.80 8.03 1.70
C LYS A 139 11.56 7.13 1.57
N PRO A 140 11.65 5.86 1.98
CA PRO A 140 10.51 4.96 2.01
C PRO A 140 9.44 5.48 2.97
N ASN A 141 8.18 5.37 2.57
CA ASN A 141 7.05 5.71 3.43
C ASN A 141 6.42 4.49 4.11
N TYR A 142 6.63 3.27 3.58
CA TYR A 142 6.03 2.04 4.10
C TYR A 142 4.51 2.16 4.24
N THR A 143 3.86 2.63 3.20
CA THR A 143 2.44 2.99 3.20
C THR A 143 1.54 1.79 3.47
N LEU A 144 1.80 0.65 2.80
CA LEU A 144 1.05 -0.60 3.00
C LEU A 144 1.41 -1.27 4.31
N GLU A 145 2.69 -1.34 4.66
CA GLU A 145 3.15 -1.92 5.93
C GLU A 145 2.53 -1.19 7.12
N LYS A 146 2.55 0.14 7.12
CA LYS A 146 1.93 0.96 8.17
C LYS A 146 0.42 0.77 8.22
N ALA A 147 -0.25 0.72 7.06
CA ALA A 147 -1.68 0.51 6.99
C ALA A 147 -2.06 -0.86 7.59
N PHE A 148 -1.35 -1.91 7.21
CA PHE A 148 -1.53 -3.26 7.73
C PHE A 148 -1.30 -3.33 9.23
N THR A 149 -0.14 -2.86 9.70
CA THR A 149 0.25 -2.89 11.11
C THR A 149 -0.73 -2.12 12.00
N ALA A 150 -1.26 -0.99 11.53
CA ALA A 150 -2.22 -0.20 12.29
C ALA A 150 -3.61 -0.82 12.35
N THR A 151 -4.01 -1.58 11.31
CA THR A 151 -5.37 -2.12 11.16
C THR A 151 -5.51 -3.52 11.76
N MET A 152 -4.56 -4.41 11.50
CA MET A 152 -4.71 -5.84 11.78
C MET A 152 -4.97 -6.19 13.26
N PRO A 153 -4.33 -5.56 14.26
CA PRO A 153 -4.62 -5.90 15.65
C PRO A 153 -6.09 -5.68 16.04
N LYS A 154 -6.68 -4.59 15.56
CA LYS A 154 -8.10 -4.26 15.80
C LYS A 154 -9.03 -5.18 15.00
N ALA A 155 -8.70 -5.45 13.76
CA ALA A 155 -9.47 -6.32 12.89
C ALA A 155 -9.52 -7.76 13.44
N LEU A 156 -8.39 -8.29 13.93
CA LEU A 156 -8.33 -9.62 14.57
C LEU A 156 -9.13 -9.68 15.88
N ALA A 157 -9.05 -8.65 16.71
CA ALA A 157 -9.87 -8.57 17.92
C ALA A 157 -11.38 -8.56 17.58
N ALA A 158 -11.79 -7.81 16.56
CA ALA A 158 -13.17 -7.78 16.08
C ALA A 158 -13.63 -9.14 15.52
N LEU A 159 -12.76 -9.85 14.79
CA LEU A 159 -13.05 -11.22 14.35
C LEU A 159 -13.29 -12.17 15.53
N ALA A 160 -12.41 -12.12 16.54
CA ALA A 160 -12.54 -12.97 17.71
C ALA A 160 -13.88 -12.76 18.43
N GLU A 161 -14.34 -11.52 18.56
CA GLU A 161 -15.64 -11.21 19.16
C GLU A 161 -16.82 -11.69 18.29
N LYS A 162 -16.74 -11.48 16.96
CA LYS A 162 -17.77 -11.97 16.01
C LYS A 162 -17.90 -13.49 16.06
N LEU A 163 -16.77 -14.23 16.09
CA LEU A 163 -16.78 -15.70 16.17
C LEU A 163 -17.35 -16.21 17.50
N LYS A 164 -17.03 -15.55 18.63
CA LYS A 164 -17.66 -15.88 19.93
C LYS A 164 -19.18 -15.73 19.88
N GLY A 165 -19.67 -14.64 19.30
CA GLY A 165 -21.10 -14.41 19.12
C GLY A 165 -21.78 -15.46 18.25
N THR A 166 -21.10 -15.93 17.19
CA THR A 166 -21.63 -16.94 16.27
C THR A 166 -21.70 -18.34 16.92
N ILE A 167 -20.76 -18.69 17.82
CA ILE A 167 -20.69 -20.01 18.50
C ILE A 167 -21.56 -20.02 19.75
N GLY A 168 -21.81 -18.87 20.38
CA GLY A 168 -22.52 -18.74 21.65
C GLY A 168 -24.04 -18.58 21.53
N THR A 169 -24.59 -18.59 20.33
CA THR A 169 -26.03 -18.58 20.01
C THR A 169 -26.49 -19.96 19.60
#